data_26bf103b0838a1b023fbc0c62db2a9f4
#
_entry.id   26bf103b0838a1b023fbc0c62db2a9f4
#
_cell.length_a   1.000
_cell.length_b   1.000
_cell.length_c   1.000
_cell.angle_alpha   90.00
_cell.angle_beta   90.00
_cell.angle_gamma   90.00
#
_symmetry.space_group_name_H-M   'P 1'
#
loop_
_entity.id
_entity.type
_entity.pdbx_description
1 polymer ?
#
loop_
_entity_poly.entity_id
_entity_poly.type
_entity_poly.pdbx_seq_one_letter_code
_entity_poly.pdbx_strand_id
1 'polypeptide(L)'
;MKLCVFPNDPLISYLQKGEIKSRYFNPKNMFEEIHVISLFDSDVEPEQVKGLAGDSVLKIHTIGKTNLLNVKSKKKKVIDLIKGINPDVIRSYNPLLQGWLATKAGKELGIPVVISLMGDYDRDLRYYAKKNKKLLNYLKLKYSRNSLEKVSIKNADAIIIIYEFIRKYAEDLGANNINLIYNRIDLSKFSPNTKPAINESKPIVICVGRLMKEKNQECLIYAVKDLDVILLLIGDGSDYEKLVNLVQELGIKQKVRFEKSVPNKDINSYYTSAKIFALPIKYGGFAIPALEAAASGIPVILPKQEFDSPLEIINKFALLVDNNPDSFRNGIRKVLSDETFRNQMIKNGLKTVKDISGDLMEEKEKELYLKIISKN
;
A
#
# COMPACT_ATOMS: atom_id res chain seq x y z
N MET A 1 -24.52 4.76 -12.40
CA MET A 1 -23.27 5.55 -12.65
C MET A 1 -22.14 4.64 -13.12
N LYS A 2 -21.21 5.19 -13.93
CA LYS A 2 -20.06 4.46 -14.50
C LYS A 2 -18.74 5.07 -14.04
N LEU A 3 -17.78 4.24 -13.71
CA LEU A 3 -16.42 4.67 -13.37
C LEU A 3 -15.42 4.12 -14.40
N CYS A 4 -14.52 4.97 -14.87
CA CYS A 4 -13.36 4.56 -15.66
C CYS A 4 -12.10 4.57 -14.78
N VAL A 5 -11.37 3.45 -14.72
CA VAL A 5 -10.23 3.25 -13.81
C VAL A 5 -8.93 3.00 -14.57
N PHE A 6 -7.90 3.75 -14.22
CA PHE A 6 -6.51 3.46 -14.58
C PHE A 6 -5.79 2.90 -13.34
N PRO A 7 -5.61 1.57 -13.23
CA PRO A 7 -4.97 0.96 -12.06
C PRO A 7 -3.48 1.30 -11.99
N ASN A 8 -2.89 1.17 -10.81
CA ASN A 8 -1.46 1.40 -10.62
C ASN A 8 -0.59 0.31 -11.27
N ASP A 9 -1.00 -0.95 -11.11
CA ASP A 9 -0.36 -2.14 -11.65
C ASP A 9 -1.32 -2.87 -12.60
N PRO A 10 -0.84 -3.76 -13.48
CA PRO A 10 -1.70 -4.65 -14.25
C PRO A 10 -2.52 -5.53 -13.31
N LEU A 11 -3.76 -5.85 -13.67
CA LEU A 11 -4.66 -6.62 -12.79
C LEU A 11 -4.15 -8.03 -12.49
N ILE A 12 -3.38 -8.62 -13.40
CA ILE A 12 -2.67 -9.88 -13.15
C ILE A 12 -1.80 -9.83 -11.89
N SER A 13 -1.21 -8.67 -11.58
CA SER A 13 -0.40 -8.49 -10.38
C SER A 13 -1.23 -8.53 -9.09
N TYR A 14 -2.48 -8.04 -9.12
CA TYR A 14 -3.40 -8.16 -7.97
C TYR A 14 -3.78 -9.62 -7.72
N LEU A 15 -4.04 -10.36 -8.80
CA LEU A 15 -4.36 -11.79 -8.73
C LEU A 15 -3.18 -12.61 -8.18
N GLN A 16 -1.99 -12.43 -8.74
CA GLN A 16 -0.78 -13.15 -8.33
C GLN A 16 -0.36 -12.88 -6.88
N LYS A 17 -0.60 -11.67 -6.40
CA LYS A 17 -0.32 -11.29 -5.00
C LYS A 17 -1.44 -11.71 -4.03
N GLY A 18 -2.58 -12.21 -4.53
CA GLY A 18 -3.77 -12.46 -3.71
C GLY A 18 -4.38 -11.19 -3.11
N GLU A 19 -4.15 -10.03 -3.72
CA GLU A 19 -4.58 -8.72 -3.22
C GLU A 19 -5.92 -8.28 -3.83
N ILE A 20 -6.85 -9.22 -4.07
CA ILE A 20 -8.20 -8.91 -4.53
C ILE A 20 -9.02 -8.38 -3.34
N LYS A 21 -8.95 -7.07 -3.12
CA LYS A 21 -9.72 -6.39 -2.07
C LYS A 21 -11.14 -6.14 -2.56
N SER A 22 -12.12 -6.51 -1.74
CA SER A 22 -13.53 -6.28 -2.05
C SER A 22 -13.80 -4.80 -2.31
N ARG A 23 -14.48 -4.50 -3.40
CA ARG A 23 -14.91 -3.14 -3.81
C ARG A 23 -13.75 -2.13 -3.91
N TYR A 24 -12.53 -2.58 -4.23
CA TYR A 24 -11.36 -1.68 -4.27
C TYR A 24 -11.56 -0.50 -5.23
N PHE A 25 -12.21 -0.74 -6.38
CA PHE A 25 -12.55 0.30 -7.34
C PHE A 25 -13.96 0.88 -7.15
N ASN A 26 -14.81 0.26 -6.32
CA ASN A 26 -16.22 0.63 -6.20
C ASN A 26 -16.63 0.88 -4.74
N PRO A 27 -16.29 2.06 -4.17
CA PRO A 27 -16.63 2.36 -2.78
C PRO A 27 -18.15 2.30 -2.58
N LYS A 28 -18.58 1.51 -1.58
CA LYS A 28 -19.99 1.32 -1.23
C LYS A 28 -20.88 0.86 -2.39
N ASN A 29 -20.31 0.17 -3.40
CA ASN A 29 -21.04 -0.25 -4.61
C ASN A 29 -21.78 0.88 -5.31
N MET A 30 -21.22 2.10 -5.32
CA MET A 30 -21.90 3.28 -5.86
C MET A 30 -22.00 3.31 -7.39
N PHE A 31 -21.13 2.58 -8.09
CA PHE A 31 -21.13 2.49 -9.54
C PHE A 31 -21.75 1.18 -10.01
N GLU A 32 -22.49 1.21 -11.12
CA GLU A 32 -23.11 0.05 -11.76
C GLU A 32 -22.15 -0.64 -12.74
N GLU A 33 -21.27 0.16 -13.37
CA GLU A 33 -20.25 -0.31 -14.30
C GLU A 33 -18.87 0.24 -13.92
N ILE A 34 -17.87 -0.64 -13.91
CA ILE A 34 -16.47 -0.30 -13.74
C ILE A 34 -15.71 -0.69 -15.02
N HIS A 35 -15.10 0.28 -15.66
CA HIS A 35 -14.29 0.09 -16.86
C HIS A 35 -12.82 0.30 -16.53
N VAL A 36 -12.03 -0.77 -16.50
CA VAL A 36 -10.58 -0.71 -16.27
C VAL A 36 -9.85 -0.52 -17.58
N ILE A 37 -8.99 0.50 -17.67
CA ILE A 37 -8.11 0.72 -18.82
C ILE A 37 -6.70 0.24 -18.48
N SER A 38 -6.34 -0.91 -19.02
CA SER A 38 -5.02 -1.52 -18.85
C SER A 38 -4.04 -1.02 -19.91
N LEU A 39 -2.87 -0.55 -19.47
CA LEU A 39 -1.78 -0.06 -20.33
C LEU A 39 -0.86 -1.19 -20.85
N PHE A 40 -1.38 -2.40 -20.92
CA PHE A 40 -0.66 -3.61 -21.35
C PHE A 40 -1.31 -4.23 -22.57
N ASP A 41 -0.61 -5.18 -23.20
CA ASP A 41 -1.12 -5.87 -24.40
C ASP A 41 -2.21 -6.89 -24.07
N SER A 42 -2.12 -7.47 -22.87
CA SER A 42 -3.13 -8.38 -22.30
C SER A 42 -3.24 -8.16 -20.79
N ASP A 43 -4.35 -8.56 -20.21
CA ASP A 43 -4.58 -8.58 -18.77
C ASP A 43 -5.44 -9.81 -18.43
N VAL A 44 -5.96 -9.91 -17.24
CA VAL A 44 -6.79 -11.03 -16.77
C VAL A 44 -8.23 -10.91 -17.26
N GLU A 45 -8.97 -12.03 -17.23
CA GLU A 45 -10.42 -12.00 -17.46
C GLU A 45 -11.13 -11.32 -16.28
N PRO A 46 -12.22 -10.54 -16.53
CA PRO A 46 -12.92 -9.78 -15.49
C PRO A 46 -13.36 -10.63 -14.29
N GLU A 47 -13.81 -11.86 -14.52
CA GLU A 47 -14.28 -12.77 -13.47
C GLU A 47 -13.20 -13.13 -12.45
N GLN A 48 -11.94 -13.20 -12.86
CA GLN A 48 -10.82 -13.53 -11.98
C GLN A 48 -10.54 -12.44 -10.93
N VAL A 49 -10.95 -11.22 -11.21
CA VAL A 49 -10.72 -10.03 -10.36
C VAL A 49 -12.01 -9.29 -10.01
N LYS A 50 -13.16 -9.93 -10.21
CA LYS A 50 -14.50 -9.37 -10.00
C LYS A 50 -14.66 -8.71 -8.63
N GLY A 51 -14.04 -9.28 -7.59
CA GLY A 51 -14.06 -8.72 -6.24
C GLY A 51 -13.61 -7.26 -6.16
N LEU A 52 -12.70 -6.80 -7.04
CA LEU A 52 -12.26 -5.40 -7.07
C LEU A 52 -13.40 -4.43 -7.42
N ALA A 53 -14.39 -4.87 -8.17
CA ALA A 53 -15.53 -4.09 -8.61
C ALA A 53 -16.79 -4.26 -7.73
N GLY A 54 -16.78 -5.19 -6.78
CA GLY A 54 -17.96 -5.48 -5.96
C GLY A 54 -19.13 -5.99 -6.80
N ASP A 55 -20.30 -5.40 -6.64
CA ASP A 55 -21.54 -5.84 -7.32
C ASP A 55 -21.65 -5.32 -8.76
N SER A 56 -20.81 -4.37 -9.18
CA SER A 56 -20.90 -3.75 -10.51
C SER A 56 -20.44 -4.66 -11.64
N VAL A 57 -20.87 -4.37 -12.86
CA VAL A 57 -20.30 -4.99 -14.06
C VAL A 57 -18.87 -4.52 -14.25
N LEU A 58 -17.90 -5.46 -14.33
CA LEU A 58 -16.51 -5.16 -14.59
C LEU A 58 -16.15 -5.43 -16.04
N LYS A 59 -15.56 -4.44 -16.71
CA LYS A 59 -15.04 -4.54 -18.07
C LYS A 59 -13.57 -4.13 -18.09
N ILE A 60 -12.73 -4.89 -18.79
CA ILE A 60 -11.29 -4.63 -18.91
C ILE A 60 -10.97 -4.31 -20.37
N HIS A 61 -10.32 -3.15 -20.57
CA HIS A 61 -9.95 -2.65 -21.90
C HIS A 61 -8.43 -2.57 -22.00
N THR A 62 -7.81 -3.38 -22.84
CA THR A 62 -6.37 -3.32 -23.10
C THR A 62 -6.09 -2.37 -24.26
N ILE A 63 -5.17 -1.43 -24.06
CA ILE A 63 -4.78 -0.46 -25.10
C ILE A 63 -3.42 -0.75 -25.71
N GLY A 64 -2.76 -1.80 -25.24
CA GLY A 64 -1.42 -2.21 -25.63
C GLY A 64 -0.34 -1.58 -24.75
N LYS A 65 0.83 -2.22 -24.71
CA LYS A 65 1.98 -1.77 -23.91
C LYS A 65 2.27 -0.29 -24.16
N THR A 66 2.16 0.49 -23.10
CA THR A 66 2.30 1.94 -23.12
C THR A 66 3.53 2.39 -22.32
N ASN A 67 4.32 3.28 -22.90
CA ASN A 67 5.51 3.85 -22.30
C ASN A 67 5.67 5.33 -22.69
N LEU A 68 6.73 6.00 -22.21
CA LEU A 68 6.99 7.42 -22.49
C LEU A 68 7.13 7.75 -24.00
N LEU A 69 7.55 6.79 -24.81
CA LEU A 69 7.79 7.02 -26.26
C LEU A 69 6.49 6.98 -27.06
N ASN A 70 5.54 6.12 -26.65
CA ASN A 70 4.31 5.89 -27.41
C ASN A 70 3.03 6.43 -26.74
N VAL A 71 3.09 7.00 -25.53
CA VAL A 71 1.90 7.50 -24.81
C VAL A 71 1.14 8.56 -25.59
N LYS A 72 1.84 9.41 -26.34
CA LYS A 72 1.21 10.46 -27.16
C LYS A 72 0.39 9.86 -28.30
N SER A 73 0.87 8.82 -28.97
CA SER A 73 0.13 8.11 -30.03
C SER A 73 -1.07 7.33 -29.48
N LYS A 74 -0.98 6.82 -28.26
CA LYS A 74 -2.08 6.11 -27.56
C LYS A 74 -3.18 7.05 -27.07
N LYS A 75 -2.90 8.35 -26.90
CA LYS A 75 -3.85 9.34 -26.34
C LYS A 75 -5.20 9.31 -27.08
N LYS A 76 -5.19 9.38 -28.42
CA LYS A 76 -6.44 9.39 -29.19
C LYS A 76 -7.26 8.12 -28.95
N LYS A 77 -6.63 6.95 -29.01
CA LYS A 77 -7.31 5.66 -28.73
C LYS A 77 -7.97 5.62 -27.36
N VAL A 78 -7.31 6.18 -26.33
CA VAL A 78 -7.85 6.24 -24.96
C VAL A 78 -9.04 7.19 -24.91
N ILE A 79 -8.95 8.37 -25.53
CA ILE A 79 -10.04 9.33 -25.55
C ILE A 79 -11.26 8.77 -26.26
N ASP A 80 -11.08 8.17 -27.46
CA ASP A 80 -12.16 7.56 -28.22
C ASP A 80 -12.83 6.43 -27.42
N LEU A 81 -12.05 5.61 -26.72
CA LEU A 81 -12.56 4.57 -25.83
C LEU A 81 -13.39 5.15 -24.68
N ILE A 82 -12.87 6.14 -23.95
CA ILE A 82 -13.55 6.79 -22.82
C ILE A 82 -14.82 7.51 -23.30
N LYS A 83 -14.79 8.13 -24.46
CA LYS A 83 -15.96 8.75 -25.11
C LYS A 83 -17.07 7.71 -25.36
N GLY A 84 -16.69 6.50 -25.85
CA GLY A 84 -17.66 5.40 -26.06
C GLY A 84 -18.21 4.82 -24.76
N ILE A 85 -17.45 4.82 -23.66
CA ILE A 85 -17.87 4.39 -22.32
C ILE A 85 -18.82 5.43 -21.71
N ASN A 86 -18.52 6.71 -21.90
CA ASN A 86 -19.21 7.86 -21.29
C ASN A 86 -19.32 7.72 -19.75
N PRO A 87 -18.19 7.65 -19.01
CA PRO A 87 -18.22 7.50 -17.56
C PRO A 87 -18.54 8.82 -16.86
N ASP A 88 -19.11 8.73 -15.64
CA ASP A 88 -19.40 9.89 -14.78
C ASP A 88 -18.12 10.45 -14.15
N VAL A 89 -17.09 9.63 -14.00
CA VAL A 89 -15.79 10.02 -13.43
C VAL A 89 -14.65 9.12 -13.92
N ILE A 90 -13.47 9.68 -14.03
CA ILE A 90 -12.23 8.95 -14.34
C ILE A 90 -11.36 8.90 -13.08
N ARG A 91 -10.87 7.72 -12.72
CA ARG A 91 -9.97 7.47 -11.59
C ARG A 91 -8.62 6.99 -12.07
N SER A 92 -7.53 7.60 -11.59
CA SER A 92 -6.19 7.06 -11.76
C SER A 92 -5.51 6.80 -10.42
N TYR A 93 -4.83 5.66 -10.28
CA TYR A 93 -4.14 5.27 -9.07
C TYR A 93 -2.67 5.69 -9.02
N ASN A 94 -2.23 6.50 -9.97
CA ASN A 94 -0.93 7.20 -9.94
C ASN A 94 -0.94 8.41 -10.88
N PRO A 95 -0.02 9.39 -10.71
CA PRO A 95 0.08 10.58 -11.56
C PRO A 95 0.98 10.40 -12.79
N LEU A 96 1.42 9.17 -13.09
CA LEU A 96 2.36 8.88 -14.18
C LEU A 96 1.64 8.81 -15.54
N LEU A 97 1.94 7.79 -16.35
CA LEU A 97 1.29 7.61 -17.67
C LEU A 97 -0.22 7.48 -17.56
N GLN A 98 -0.69 6.74 -16.54
CA GLN A 98 -2.11 6.56 -16.24
C GLN A 98 -2.78 7.88 -15.93
N GLY A 99 -2.24 8.65 -14.97
CA GLY A 99 -2.76 9.96 -14.59
C GLY A 99 -2.71 10.98 -15.73
N TRP A 100 -1.64 10.95 -16.53
CA TRP A 100 -1.53 11.81 -17.70
C TRP A 100 -2.60 11.52 -18.75
N LEU A 101 -2.84 10.24 -19.08
CA LEU A 101 -3.89 9.83 -20.01
C LEU A 101 -5.29 10.19 -19.47
N ALA A 102 -5.54 9.89 -18.19
CA ALA A 102 -6.78 10.20 -17.50
C ALA A 102 -7.11 11.70 -17.58
N THR A 103 -6.16 12.58 -17.21
CA THR A 103 -6.37 14.03 -17.24
C THR A 103 -6.48 14.60 -18.64
N LYS A 104 -5.79 14.02 -19.64
CA LYS A 104 -5.97 14.43 -21.03
C LYS A 104 -7.35 14.06 -21.57
N ALA A 105 -7.84 12.87 -21.24
CA ALA A 105 -9.18 12.44 -21.62
C ALA A 105 -10.28 13.25 -20.90
N GLY A 106 -10.15 13.40 -19.56
CA GLY A 106 -11.10 14.17 -18.78
C GLY A 106 -11.25 15.60 -19.27
N LYS A 107 -10.14 16.29 -19.51
CA LYS A 107 -10.15 17.67 -20.05
C LYS A 107 -10.80 17.77 -21.43
N GLU A 108 -10.56 16.79 -22.32
CA GLU A 108 -11.08 16.84 -23.68
C GLU A 108 -12.59 16.48 -23.74
N LEU A 109 -13.06 15.65 -22.80
CA LEU A 109 -14.44 15.15 -22.77
C LEU A 109 -15.32 15.84 -21.72
N GLY A 110 -14.78 16.75 -20.90
CA GLY A 110 -15.53 17.39 -19.80
C GLY A 110 -15.85 16.43 -18.65
N ILE A 111 -15.07 15.35 -18.47
CA ILE A 111 -15.32 14.34 -17.44
C ILE A 111 -14.37 14.56 -16.25
N PRO A 112 -14.88 14.62 -15.00
CA PRO A 112 -14.03 14.87 -13.83
C PRO A 112 -13.02 13.74 -13.59
N VAL A 113 -11.82 14.13 -13.11
CA VAL A 113 -10.70 13.22 -12.89
C VAL A 113 -10.24 13.25 -11.44
N VAL A 114 -10.16 12.08 -10.84
CA VAL A 114 -9.57 11.87 -9.50
C VAL A 114 -8.26 11.11 -9.63
N ILE A 115 -7.19 11.60 -8.98
CA ILE A 115 -5.90 10.90 -8.94
C ILE A 115 -5.54 10.54 -7.51
N SER A 116 -5.16 9.28 -7.29
CA SER A 116 -4.53 8.85 -6.04
C SER A 116 -3.03 8.97 -6.10
N LEU A 117 -2.45 9.46 -5.01
CA LEU A 117 -1.02 9.44 -4.75
C LEU A 117 -0.72 8.39 -3.67
N MET A 118 -0.04 7.32 -4.09
CA MET A 118 0.28 6.18 -3.23
C MET A 118 1.59 6.38 -2.44
N GLY A 119 2.29 7.50 -2.65
CA GLY A 119 3.54 7.87 -2.00
C GLY A 119 4.00 9.26 -2.43
N ASP A 120 5.01 9.77 -1.75
CA ASP A 120 5.76 10.95 -2.15
C ASP A 120 6.90 10.52 -3.09
N TYR A 121 6.74 10.75 -4.40
CA TYR A 121 7.69 10.28 -5.40
C TYR A 121 9.03 11.06 -5.35
N ASP A 122 9.06 12.26 -4.78
CA ASP A 122 10.32 12.98 -4.53
C ASP A 122 11.13 12.26 -3.45
N ARG A 123 10.46 11.86 -2.36
CA ARG A 123 11.02 11.12 -1.24
C ARG A 123 11.30 9.65 -1.60
N ASP A 124 10.32 8.95 -2.19
CA ASP A 124 10.37 7.49 -2.33
C ASP A 124 11.14 7.02 -3.57
N LEU A 125 11.22 7.84 -4.62
CA LEU A 125 11.89 7.46 -5.87
C LEU A 125 13.12 8.32 -6.17
N ARG A 126 12.97 9.64 -6.20
CA ARG A 126 14.05 10.56 -6.61
C ARG A 126 15.17 10.67 -5.59
N TYR A 127 14.82 10.79 -4.32
CA TYR A 127 15.82 10.81 -3.24
C TYR A 127 16.68 9.55 -3.25
N TYR A 128 16.06 8.36 -3.30
CA TYR A 128 16.82 7.10 -3.31
C TYR A 128 17.57 6.84 -4.60
N ALA A 129 17.06 7.29 -5.76
CA ALA A 129 17.80 7.23 -7.02
C ALA A 129 19.08 8.08 -6.93
N LYS A 130 19.01 9.28 -6.33
CA LYS A 130 20.15 10.15 -6.07
C LYS A 130 21.10 9.54 -5.04
N LYS A 131 20.60 9.09 -3.88
CA LYS A 131 21.38 8.46 -2.80
C LYS A 131 22.16 7.24 -3.28
N ASN A 132 21.55 6.41 -4.14
CA ASN A 132 22.17 5.22 -4.71
C ASN A 132 22.97 5.49 -6.01
N LYS A 133 23.27 6.75 -6.32
CA LYS A 133 24.06 7.18 -7.51
C LYS A 133 23.53 6.66 -8.85
N LYS A 134 22.23 6.39 -8.96
CA LYS A 134 21.56 5.93 -10.19
C LYS A 134 21.18 7.12 -11.07
N LEU A 135 22.18 7.83 -11.65
CA LEU A 135 22.02 9.10 -12.34
C LEU A 135 20.99 9.07 -13.48
N LEU A 136 21.07 8.08 -14.38
CA LEU A 136 20.12 7.97 -15.52
C LEU A 136 18.69 7.79 -15.03
N ASN A 137 18.48 6.99 -13.98
CA ASN A 137 17.16 6.81 -13.40
C ASN A 137 16.67 8.10 -12.75
N TYR A 138 17.53 8.80 -12.02
CA TYR A 138 17.20 10.10 -11.43
C TYR A 138 16.76 11.11 -12.48
N LEU A 139 17.48 11.21 -13.62
CA LEU A 139 17.12 12.12 -14.70
C LEU A 139 15.77 11.78 -15.35
N LYS A 140 15.49 10.48 -15.56
CA LYS A 140 14.17 10.02 -16.04
C LYS A 140 13.05 10.39 -15.05
N LEU A 141 13.27 10.20 -13.77
CA LEU A 141 12.31 10.54 -12.72
C LEU A 141 12.12 12.07 -12.60
N LYS A 142 13.17 12.85 -12.78
CA LYS A 142 13.07 14.32 -12.83
C LYS A 142 12.27 14.81 -14.04
N TYR A 143 12.47 14.20 -15.21
CA TYR A 143 11.65 14.47 -16.38
C TYR A 143 10.17 14.10 -16.14
N SER A 144 9.89 12.93 -15.58
CA SER A 144 8.55 12.50 -15.23
C SER A 144 7.84 13.50 -14.30
N ARG A 145 8.55 14.01 -13.29
CA ARG A 145 7.99 14.99 -12.35
C ARG A 145 7.44 16.24 -13.05
N ASN A 146 8.20 16.78 -13.99
CA ASN A 146 7.85 18.05 -14.63
C ASN A 146 6.88 17.88 -15.81
N SER A 147 6.84 16.71 -16.45
CA SER A 147 6.05 16.47 -17.67
C SER A 147 4.77 15.67 -17.42
N LEU A 148 4.83 14.61 -16.61
CA LEU A 148 3.68 13.76 -16.36
C LEU A 148 3.00 14.11 -15.03
N GLU A 149 3.74 14.03 -13.93
CA GLU A 149 3.20 14.19 -12.58
C GLU A 149 2.59 15.57 -12.37
N LYS A 150 3.34 16.63 -12.74
CA LYS A 150 2.84 18.02 -12.64
C LYS A 150 1.59 18.25 -13.49
N VAL A 151 1.56 17.71 -14.72
CA VAL A 151 0.39 17.87 -15.61
C VAL A 151 -0.80 17.12 -15.04
N SER A 152 -0.60 15.88 -14.58
CA SER A 152 -1.65 15.06 -14.01
C SER A 152 -2.23 15.68 -12.74
N ILE A 153 -1.38 16.04 -11.78
CA ILE A 153 -1.79 16.55 -10.48
C ILE A 153 -2.47 17.91 -10.60
N LYS A 154 -1.90 18.84 -11.40
CA LYS A 154 -2.45 20.18 -11.58
C LYS A 154 -3.82 20.20 -12.27
N ASN A 155 -4.09 19.23 -13.16
CA ASN A 155 -5.32 19.18 -13.96
C ASN A 155 -6.34 18.17 -13.46
N ALA A 156 -6.12 17.54 -12.31
CA ALA A 156 -7.12 16.69 -11.67
C ALA A 156 -8.12 17.54 -10.88
N ASP A 157 -9.38 17.14 -10.87
CA ASP A 157 -10.46 17.78 -10.11
C ASP A 157 -10.36 17.48 -8.62
N ALA A 158 -9.79 16.32 -8.28
CA ALA A 158 -9.42 15.98 -6.91
C ALA A 158 -8.19 15.07 -6.85
N ILE A 159 -7.40 15.28 -5.80
CA ILE A 159 -6.28 14.41 -5.45
C ILE A 159 -6.64 13.67 -4.17
N ILE A 160 -6.47 12.36 -4.16
CA ILE A 160 -6.49 11.55 -2.94
C ILE A 160 -5.05 11.27 -2.54
N ILE A 161 -4.70 11.63 -1.32
CA ILE A 161 -3.46 11.23 -0.65
C ILE A 161 -3.78 10.17 0.39
N ILE A 162 -2.93 9.13 0.47
CA ILE A 162 -3.13 8.04 1.43
C ILE A 162 -2.42 8.27 2.77
N TYR A 163 -1.61 9.33 2.88
CA TYR A 163 -0.93 9.80 4.09
C TYR A 163 -0.70 11.30 4.01
N GLU A 164 -0.75 11.97 5.15
CA GLU A 164 -0.60 13.43 5.21
C GLU A 164 0.76 13.92 4.69
N PHE A 165 1.84 13.16 4.90
CA PHE A 165 3.17 13.54 4.40
C PHE A 165 3.26 13.68 2.87
N ILE A 166 2.28 13.14 2.11
CA ILE A 166 2.21 13.28 0.65
C ILE A 166 1.67 14.65 0.25
N ARG A 167 0.99 15.37 1.15
CA ARG A 167 0.33 16.65 0.87
C ARG A 167 1.27 17.67 0.25
N LYS A 168 2.45 17.89 0.86
CA LYS A 168 3.42 18.83 0.36
C LYS A 168 3.87 18.52 -1.08
N TYR A 169 4.09 17.25 -1.40
CA TYR A 169 4.43 16.83 -2.76
C TYR A 169 3.30 17.18 -3.76
N ALA A 170 2.04 16.96 -3.38
CA ALA A 170 0.90 17.31 -4.21
C ALA A 170 0.76 18.83 -4.41
N GLU A 171 0.92 19.61 -3.34
CA GLU A 171 0.88 21.09 -3.36
C GLU A 171 2.00 21.68 -4.23
N ASP A 172 3.23 21.18 -4.08
CA ASP A 172 4.39 21.60 -4.89
C ASP A 172 4.20 21.34 -6.39
N LEU A 173 3.30 20.41 -6.77
CA LEU A 173 2.92 20.11 -8.15
C LEU A 173 1.62 20.82 -8.60
N GLY A 174 1.03 21.65 -7.74
CA GLY A 174 -0.12 22.49 -8.06
C GLY A 174 -1.48 21.81 -7.87
N ALA A 175 -1.59 20.88 -6.95
CA ALA A 175 -2.89 20.31 -6.57
C ALA A 175 -3.77 21.36 -5.85
N ASN A 176 -5.05 21.44 -6.22
CA ASN A 176 -5.99 22.40 -5.65
C ASN A 176 -7.02 21.80 -4.71
N ASN A 177 -7.31 20.48 -4.81
CA ASN A 177 -8.32 19.78 -4.04
C ASN A 177 -7.74 18.47 -3.51
N ILE A 178 -7.10 18.54 -2.34
CA ILE A 178 -6.40 17.40 -1.73
C ILE A 178 -7.25 16.80 -0.61
N ASN A 179 -7.52 15.50 -0.72
CA ASN A 179 -8.35 14.75 0.20
C ASN A 179 -7.54 13.62 0.83
N LEU A 180 -7.50 13.58 2.16
CA LEU A 180 -6.83 12.53 2.92
C LEU A 180 -7.79 11.34 3.08
N ILE A 181 -7.53 10.27 2.35
CA ILE A 181 -8.27 9.01 2.44
C ILE A 181 -7.25 7.88 2.57
N TYR A 182 -7.11 7.34 3.76
CA TYR A 182 -6.13 6.31 4.07
C TYR A 182 -6.39 5.00 3.33
N ASN A 183 -5.35 4.18 3.21
CA ASN A 183 -5.52 2.81 2.75
C ASN A 183 -6.53 2.06 3.62
N ARG A 184 -7.45 1.36 2.97
CA ARG A 184 -8.53 0.62 3.62
C ARG A 184 -7.98 -0.58 4.37
N ILE A 185 -8.38 -0.73 5.64
CA ILE A 185 -8.20 -1.94 6.43
C ILE A 185 -9.56 -2.62 6.63
N ASP A 186 -9.63 -3.90 6.29
CA ASP A 186 -10.85 -4.70 6.43
C ASP A 186 -10.93 -5.28 7.84
N LEU A 187 -11.63 -4.58 8.74
CA LEU A 187 -11.81 -5.01 10.12
C LEU A 187 -12.71 -6.26 10.28
N SER A 188 -13.35 -6.73 9.22
CA SER A 188 -14.06 -8.01 9.27
C SER A 188 -13.10 -9.19 9.18
N LYS A 189 -11.94 -8.99 8.57
CA LYS A 189 -10.89 -10.01 8.41
C LYS A 189 -9.88 -10.02 9.55
N PHE A 190 -9.64 -8.87 10.19
CA PHE A 190 -8.64 -8.72 11.23
C PHE A 190 -9.29 -8.42 12.57
N SER A 191 -9.17 -9.36 13.52
CA SER A 191 -9.78 -9.28 14.84
C SER A 191 -8.88 -9.94 15.87
N PRO A 192 -8.75 -9.37 17.09
CA PRO A 192 -8.00 -9.99 18.18
C PRO A 192 -8.63 -11.30 18.69
N ASN A 193 -9.91 -11.55 18.37
CA ASN A 193 -10.64 -12.72 18.81
C ASN A 193 -10.46 -13.93 17.89
N THR A 194 -9.64 -13.84 16.84
CA THR A 194 -9.38 -14.98 15.94
C THR A 194 -8.51 -16.01 16.65
N LYS A 195 -8.89 -17.28 16.49
CA LYS A 195 -8.11 -18.41 17.06
C LYS A 195 -6.70 -18.43 16.47
N PRO A 196 -5.65 -18.49 17.29
CA PRO A 196 -4.28 -18.58 16.81
C PRO A 196 -4.03 -19.83 15.96
N ALA A 197 -3.28 -19.70 14.87
CA ALA A 197 -2.85 -20.81 14.02
C ALA A 197 -1.69 -21.59 14.63
N ILE A 198 -0.86 -20.93 15.44
CA ILE A 198 0.35 -21.51 16.05
C ILE A 198 0.21 -21.42 17.56
N ASN A 199 0.37 -22.58 18.22
CA ASN A 199 0.47 -22.66 19.66
C ASN A 199 1.93 -22.93 20.02
N GLU A 200 2.61 -21.93 20.60
CA GLU A 200 4.03 -21.97 20.91
C GLU A 200 4.26 -21.51 22.35
N SER A 201 5.15 -22.19 23.07
CA SER A 201 5.48 -21.84 24.46
C SER A 201 6.24 -20.52 24.57
N LYS A 202 7.07 -20.20 23.57
CA LYS A 202 7.84 -18.95 23.51
C LYS A 202 7.06 -17.85 22.80
N PRO A 203 7.25 -16.58 23.21
CA PRO A 203 6.66 -15.45 22.50
C PRO A 203 7.06 -15.42 21.03
N ILE A 204 6.10 -15.24 20.12
CA ILE A 204 6.36 -15.08 18.69
C ILE A 204 6.49 -13.59 18.36
N VAL A 205 7.57 -13.23 17.67
CA VAL A 205 7.71 -11.96 16.94
C VAL A 205 7.43 -12.24 15.47
N ILE A 206 6.36 -11.64 14.91
CA ILE A 206 5.96 -11.84 13.51
C ILE A 206 6.41 -10.70 12.63
N CYS A 207 6.90 -11.00 11.43
CA CYS A 207 7.18 -10.06 10.36
C CYS A 207 6.53 -10.54 9.06
N VAL A 208 5.64 -9.74 8.50
CA VAL A 208 4.91 -10.08 7.26
C VAL A 208 5.32 -9.12 6.14
N GLY A 209 5.71 -9.68 5.00
CA GLY A 209 6.06 -8.89 3.82
C GLY A 209 7.10 -9.58 2.95
N ARG A 210 7.26 -9.09 1.70
CA ARG A 210 8.25 -9.64 0.77
C ARG A 210 9.65 -9.66 1.38
N LEU A 211 10.38 -10.76 1.19
CA LEU A 211 11.75 -10.90 1.67
C LEU A 211 12.72 -10.24 0.67
N MET A 212 13.04 -8.97 0.93
CA MET A 212 13.85 -8.15 0.04
C MET A 212 14.60 -7.06 0.81
N LYS A 213 15.67 -6.55 0.21
CA LYS A 213 16.62 -5.61 0.82
C LYS A 213 15.97 -4.42 1.52
N GLU A 214 14.88 -3.91 0.94
CA GLU A 214 14.14 -2.76 1.46
C GLU A 214 13.38 -3.07 2.74
N LYS A 215 12.95 -4.32 2.92
CA LYS A 215 12.22 -4.78 4.12
C LYS A 215 13.15 -5.13 5.29
N ASN A 216 14.44 -5.40 5.00
CA ASN A 216 15.52 -5.51 5.99
C ASN A 216 15.32 -6.57 7.09
N GLN A 217 14.67 -7.70 6.76
CA GLN A 217 14.42 -8.77 7.74
C GLN A 217 15.70 -9.28 8.43
N GLU A 218 16.86 -9.13 7.79
CA GLU A 218 18.18 -9.40 8.37
C GLU A 218 18.36 -8.69 9.73
N CYS A 219 17.89 -7.45 9.87
CA CYS A 219 17.92 -6.71 11.12
C CYS A 219 17.19 -7.43 12.26
N LEU A 220 16.03 -8.06 11.98
CA LEU A 220 15.28 -8.83 12.99
C LEU A 220 15.97 -10.12 13.35
N ILE A 221 16.58 -10.83 12.40
CA ILE A 221 17.37 -12.05 12.67
C ILE A 221 18.48 -11.76 13.68
N TYR A 222 19.25 -10.69 13.47
CA TYR A 222 20.25 -10.25 14.44
C TYR A 222 19.64 -9.77 15.77
N ALA A 223 18.47 -9.11 15.72
CA ALA A 223 17.82 -8.63 16.94
C ALA A 223 17.37 -9.76 17.87
N VAL A 224 16.85 -10.87 17.33
CA VAL A 224 16.31 -11.97 18.13
C VAL A 224 17.37 -13.01 18.54
N LYS A 225 18.58 -12.93 18.04
CA LYS A 225 19.66 -13.91 18.31
C LYS A 225 19.77 -14.23 19.81
N ASP A 226 19.79 -13.20 20.66
CA ASP A 226 20.00 -13.29 22.11
C ASP A 226 18.69 -13.15 22.92
N LEU A 227 17.53 -13.31 22.27
CA LEU A 227 16.21 -13.29 22.90
C LEU A 227 15.62 -14.70 23.00
N ASP A 228 14.84 -14.95 24.03
CA ASP A 228 14.05 -16.19 24.14
C ASP A 228 12.68 -16.03 23.47
N VAL A 229 12.71 -15.92 22.14
CA VAL A 229 11.54 -15.74 21.29
C VAL A 229 11.65 -16.57 20.01
N ILE A 230 10.53 -16.74 19.30
CA ILE A 230 10.50 -17.26 17.93
C ILE A 230 10.29 -16.06 16.99
N LEU A 231 11.13 -15.91 15.98
CA LEU A 231 10.91 -14.98 14.86
C LEU A 231 10.18 -15.74 13.74
N LEU A 232 8.98 -15.31 13.40
CA LEU A 232 8.20 -15.84 12.28
C LEU A 232 8.24 -14.85 11.12
N LEU A 233 8.89 -15.23 10.03
CA LEU A 233 8.99 -14.46 8.80
C LEU A 233 7.98 -15.02 7.79
N ILE A 234 6.95 -14.24 7.43
CA ILE A 234 5.93 -14.62 6.44
C ILE A 234 6.14 -13.81 5.17
N GLY A 235 6.40 -14.50 4.07
CA GLY A 235 6.59 -13.95 2.74
C GLY A 235 7.70 -14.63 1.96
N ASP A 236 7.79 -14.30 0.67
CA ASP A 236 8.83 -14.75 -0.24
C ASP A 236 9.51 -13.54 -0.90
N GLY A 237 10.64 -13.76 -1.57
CA GLY A 237 11.36 -12.70 -2.27
C GLY A 237 12.82 -13.01 -2.53
N SER A 238 13.50 -12.04 -3.15
CA SER A 238 14.90 -12.17 -3.60
C SER A 238 15.91 -12.51 -2.50
N ASP A 239 15.58 -12.17 -1.26
CA ASP A 239 16.51 -12.35 -0.13
C ASP A 239 16.25 -13.63 0.67
N TYR A 240 15.27 -14.48 0.26
CA TYR A 240 14.90 -15.70 0.99
C TYR A 240 16.13 -16.58 1.31
N GLU A 241 16.87 -17.01 0.30
CA GLU A 241 18.04 -17.88 0.47
C GLU A 241 19.15 -17.21 1.31
N LYS A 242 19.35 -15.90 1.10
CA LYS A 242 20.31 -15.13 1.91
C LYS A 242 19.93 -15.16 3.39
N LEU A 243 18.66 -14.99 3.72
CA LEU A 243 18.17 -14.96 5.10
C LEU A 243 18.24 -16.36 5.75
N VAL A 244 17.93 -17.41 5.00
CA VAL A 244 18.08 -18.80 5.47
C VAL A 244 19.55 -19.12 5.80
N ASN A 245 20.48 -18.75 4.91
CA ASN A 245 21.91 -18.94 5.14
C ASN A 245 22.40 -18.16 6.37
N LEU A 246 21.97 -16.92 6.55
CA LEU A 246 22.28 -16.12 7.73
C LEU A 246 21.84 -16.79 9.03
N VAL A 247 20.63 -17.37 9.06
CA VAL A 247 20.11 -18.10 10.23
C VAL A 247 20.96 -19.32 10.54
N GLN A 248 21.47 -20.02 9.51
CA GLN A 248 22.38 -21.18 9.68
C GLN A 248 23.74 -20.73 10.21
N GLU A 249 24.33 -19.71 9.61
CA GLU A 249 25.63 -19.13 10.03
C GLU A 249 25.62 -18.66 11.49
N LEU A 250 24.48 -18.11 11.94
CA LEU A 250 24.31 -17.66 13.32
C LEU A 250 23.97 -18.80 14.30
N GLY A 251 23.71 -20.02 13.81
CA GLY A 251 23.36 -21.19 14.65
C GLY A 251 22.00 -21.03 15.37
N ILE A 252 21.05 -20.27 14.83
CA ILE A 252 19.77 -19.96 15.48
C ILE A 252 18.55 -20.54 14.72
N LYS A 253 18.74 -21.62 13.96
CA LYS A 253 17.67 -22.25 13.16
C LYS A 253 16.41 -22.56 13.98
N GLN A 254 16.56 -22.93 15.25
CA GLN A 254 15.46 -23.22 16.16
C GLN A 254 14.66 -22.00 16.59
N LYS A 255 15.17 -20.78 16.34
CA LYS A 255 14.50 -19.51 16.71
C LYS A 255 13.82 -18.82 15.54
N VAL A 256 14.11 -19.21 14.28
CA VAL A 256 13.58 -18.51 13.10
C VAL A 256 12.81 -19.48 12.22
N ARG A 257 11.57 -19.12 11.93
CA ARG A 257 10.68 -19.88 11.03
C ARG A 257 10.36 -19.06 9.80
N PHE A 258 10.35 -19.69 8.65
CA PHE A 258 10.00 -19.11 7.38
C PHE A 258 8.73 -19.73 6.83
N GLU A 259 7.71 -18.89 6.55
CA GLU A 259 6.50 -19.25 5.84
C GLU A 259 6.44 -18.49 4.52
N LYS A 260 6.65 -19.18 3.38
CA LYS A 260 6.72 -18.51 2.07
C LYS A 260 5.43 -17.80 1.69
N SER A 261 4.29 -18.40 2.01
CA SER A 261 2.99 -17.76 1.81
C SER A 261 1.95 -18.31 2.78
N VAL A 262 1.03 -17.44 3.16
CA VAL A 262 -0.15 -17.78 3.94
C VAL A 262 -1.37 -17.25 3.18
N PRO A 263 -2.44 -18.04 2.97
CA PRO A 263 -3.65 -17.55 2.34
C PRO A 263 -4.21 -16.33 3.08
N ASN A 264 -4.67 -15.32 2.34
CA ASN A 264 -5.19 -14.08 2.94
C ASN A 264 -6.34 -14.27 3.93
N LYS A 265 -7.11 -15.35 3.80
CA LYS A 265 -8.17 -15.71 4.75
C LYS A 265 -7.64 -16.20 6.10
N ASP A 266 -6.41 -16.72 6.14
CA ASP A 266 -5.81 -17.36 7.30
C ASP A 266 -4.78 -16.45 8.00
N ILE A 267 -4.33 -15.37 7.37
CA ILE A 267 -3.23 -14.51 7.87
C ILE A 267 -3.52 -13.92 9.25
N ASN A 268 -4.79 -13.62 9.58
CA ASN A 268 -5.14 -13.08 10.88
C ASN A 268 -4.85 -14.08 12.02
N SER A 269 -5.03 -15.39 11.79
CA SER A 269 -4.70 -16.42 12.77
C SER A 269 -3.19 -16.51 13.08
N TYR A 270 -2.35 -16.10 12.13
CA TYR A 270 -0.90 -15.97 12.35
C TYR A 270 -0.57 -14.70 13.12
N TYR A 271 -1.23 -13.57 12.83
CA TYR A 271 -1.06 -12.36 13.64
C TYR A 271 -1.45 -12.62 15.10
N THR A 272 -2.61 -13.22 15.36
CA THR A 272 -3.08 -13.52 16.73
C THR A 272 -2.24 -14.57 17.45
N SER A 273 -1.43 -15.36 16.73
CA SER A 273 -0.42 -16.24 17.33
C SER A 273 0.78 -15.48 17.90
N ALA A 274 1.00 -14.24 17.47
CA ALA A 274 2.17 -13.46 17.83
C ALA A 274 1.93 -12.54 19.05
N LYS A 275 3.00 -12.23 19.77
CA LYS A 275 3.00 -11.25 20.84
C LYS A 275 3.43 -9.85 20.35
N ILE A 276 4.15 -9.77 19.22
CA ILE A 276 4.70 -8.54 18.65
C ILE A 276 4.74 -8.68 17.14
N PHE A 277 4.33 -7.63 16.43
CA PHE A 277 4.68 -7.41 15.03
C PHE A 277 5.89 -6.49 14.93
N ALA A 278 6.89 -6.85 14.14
CA ALA A 278 8.06 -6.01 13.89
C ALA A 278 8.42 -6.00 12.40
N LEU A 279 8.71 -4.81 11.82
CA LEU A 279 9.12 -4.68 10.43
C LEU A 279 10.18 -3.59 10.27
N PRO A 280 11.46 -3.92 10.05
CA PRO A 280 12.57 -2.98 9.96
C PRO A 280 12.73 -2.36 8.56
N ILE A 281 11.64 -1.89 7.96
CA ILE A 281 11.62 -1.32 6.62
C ILE A 281 12.58 -0.12 6.51
N LYS A 282 13.47 -0.13 5.49
CA LYS A 282 14.45 0.95 5.27
C LYS A 282 13.84 2.18 4.62
N TYR A 283 12.94 1.98 3.68
CA TYR A 283 12.25 3.04 2.95
C TYR A 283 11.01 2.50 2.24
N GLY A 284 10.21 3.41 1.74
CA GLY A 284 8.91 3.12 1.17
C GLY A 284 7.78 3.45 2.14
N GLY A 285 6.56 3.48 1.60
CA GLY A 285 5.39 3.88 2.35
C GLY A 285 5.06 2.92 3.49
N PHE A 286 4.06 3.32 4.21
CA PHE A 286 3.44 2.63 5.31
C PHE A 286 3.11 1.17 4.99
N ALA A 287 3.55 0.27 5.83
CA ALA A 287 3.27 -1.15 5.65
C ALA A 287 1.84 -1.48 6.09
N ILE A 288 0.97 -1.84 5.15
CA ILE A 288 -0.37 -2.37 5.45
C ILE A 288 -0.32 -3.48 6.53
N PRO A 289 0.66 -4.41 6.52
CA PRO A 289 0.83 -5.41 7.58
C PRO A 289 0.92 -4.84 9.01
N ALA A 290 1.39 -3.61 9.19
CA ALA A 290 1.40 -2.98 10.51
C ALA A 290 -0.01 -2.58 10.99
N LEU A 291 -0.90 -2.17 10.07
CA LEU A 291 -2.31 -1.93 10.37
C LEU A 291 -3.06 -3.23 10.63
N GLU A 292 -2.76 -4.28 9.86
CA GLU A 292 -3.34 -5.61 10.05
C GLU A 292 -2.96 -6.17 11.43
N ALA A 293 -1.70 -6.04 11.83
CA ALA A 293 -1.22 -6.40 13.15
C ALA A 293 -1.94 -5.61 14.26
N ALA A 294 -2.07 -4.29 14.11
CA ALA A 294 -2.79 -3.45 15.06
C ALA A 294 -4.29 -3.85 15.16
N ALA A 295 -4.94 -4.17 14.03
CA ALA A 295 -6.32 -4.65 13.98
C ALA A 295 -6.47 -6.04 14.61
N SER A 296 -5.43 -6.87 14.54
CA SER A 296 -5.36 -8.18 15.20
C SER A 296 -5.03 -8.08 16.71
N GLY A 297 -4.92 -6.87 17.24
CA GLY A 297 -4.69 -6.63 18.67
C GLY A 297 -3.28 -6.93 19.15
N ILE A 298 -2.26 -6.87 18.29
CA ILE A 298 -0.87 -7.06 18.69
C ILE A 298 -0.07 -5.76 18.58
N PRO A 299 0.88 -5.51 19.51
CA PRO A 299 1.72 -4.31 19.47
C PRO A 299 2.66 -4.33 18.27
N VAL A 300 2.96 -3.14 17.76
CA VAL A 300 3.71 -2.92 16.53
C VAL A 300 5.02 -2.19 16.81
N ILE A 301 6.14 -2.72 16.31
CA ILE A 301 7.46 -2.07 16.35
C ILE A 301 7.90 -1.76 14.91
N LEU A 302 8.21 -0.50 14.65
CA LEU A 302 8.66 -0.01 13.35
C LEU A 302 9.89 0.89 13.50
N PRO A 303 10.69 1.09 12.44
CA PRO A 303 11.79 2.02 12.52
C PRO A 303 11.30 3.47 12.44
N LYS A 304 12.02 4.36 13.11
CA LYS A 304 11.98 5.79 12.83
C LYS A 304 12.30 6.00 11.35
N GLN A 305 11.57 6.88 10.70
CA GLN A 305 11.83 7.21 9.31
C GLN A 305 12.93 8.28 9.20
N GLU A 306 13.65 8.24 8.07
CA GLU A 306 14.76 9.16 7.78
C GLU A 306 14.29 10.61 7.54
N PHE A 307 13.00 10.82 7.33
CA PHE A 307 12.37 12.11 7.14
C PHE A 307 11.48 12.45 8.33
N ASP A 308 11.50 13.69 8.77
CA ASP A 308 10.66 14.25 9.86
C ASP A 308 9.16 14.29 9.55
N SER A 309 8.71 13.56 8.53
CA SER A 309 7.29 13.42 8.28
C SER A 309 6.69 12.47 9.30
N PRO A 310 5.88 12.95 10.24
CA PRO A 310 5.19 12.08 11.15
C PRO A 310 4.33 11.15 10.31
N LEU A 311 4.55 9.87 10.46
CA LEU A 311 3.55 8.88 10.09
C LEU A 311 2.44 9.08 11.13
N GLU A 312 1.61 10.10 10.93
CA GLU A 312 0.67 10.64 11.91
C GLU A 312 -0.23 9.59 12.56
N ILE A 313 -0.45 8.49 11.82
CA ILE A 313 -1.21 7.35 12.31
C ILE A 313 -0.34 6.40 13.11
N ILE A 314 0.85 6.07 12.61
CA ILE A 314 1.75 5.10 13.27
C ILE A 314 2.22 5.59 14.63
N ASN A 315 2.56 6.86 14.74
CA ASN A 315 3.00 7.46 16.01
C ASN A 315 1.96 7.29 17.13
N LYS A 316 0.69 7.06 16.76
CA LYS A 316 -0.39 6.86 17.74
C LYS A 316 -0.32 5.50 18.43
N PHE A 317 0.25 4.47 17.80
CA PHE A 317 0.17 3.10 18.32
C PHE A 317 1.46 2.28 18.24
N ALA A 318 2.42 2.61 17.35
CA ALA A 318 3.64 1.85 17.20
C ALA A 318 4.77 2.36 18.09
N LEU A 319 5.60 1.46 18.58
CA LEU A 319 6.90 1.79 19.15
C LEU A 319 7.88 2.04 18.00
N LEU A 320 8.39 3.28 17.90
CA LEU A 320 9.39 3.66 16.91
C LEU A 320 10.80 3.53 17.49
N VAL A 321 11.64 2.76 16.80
CA VAL A 321 13.04 2.49 17.18
C VAL A 321 14.00 2.87 16.06
N ASP A 322 15.29 3.01 16.35
CA ASP A 322 16.28 3.20 15.28
C ASP A 322 16.40 1.91 14.45
N ASN A 323 16.66 2.03 13.15
CA ASN A 323 16.64 0.88 12.23
C ASN A 323 17.95 0.07 12.30
N ASN A 324 18.20 -0.51 13.47
CA ASN A 324 19.34 -1.39 13.75
C ASN A 324 18.93 -2.55 14.70
N PRO A 325 19.70 -3.65 14.72
CA PRO A 325 19.36 -4.84 15.51
C PRO A 325 19.20 -4.57 17.01
N ASP A 326 20.07 -3.73 17.61
CA ASP A 326 20.05 -3.48 19.05
C ASP A 326 18.82 -2.70 19.49
N SER A 327 18.40 -1.71 18.69
CA SER A 327 17.20 -0.92 18.96
C SER A 327 15.93 -1.78 18.82
N PHE A 328 15.85 -2.66 17.81
CA PHE A 328 14.75 -3.63 17.72
C PHE A 328 14.75 -4.63 18.86
N ARG A 329 15.93 -5.18 19.25
CA ARG A 329 16.07 -6.06 20.42
C ARG A 329 15.54 -5.41 21.70
N ASN A 330 15.94 -4.18 21.96
CA ASN A 330 15.50 -3.44 23.14
C ASN A 330 14.01 -3.13 23.08
N GLY A 331 13.48 -2.76 21.92
CA GLY A 331 12.05 -2.57 21.70
C GLY A 331 11.24 -3.84 21.98
N ILE A 332 11.69 -5.00 21.47
CA ILE A 332 11.08 -6.31 21.71
C ILE A 332 11.10 -6.64 23.21
N ARG A 333 12.26 -6.48 23.88
CA ARG A 333 12.36 -6.70 25.34
C ARG A 333 11.36 -5.82 26.11
N LYS A 334 11.32 -4.52 25.82
CA LYS A 334 10.41 -3.57 26.47
C LYS A 334 8.95 -4.00 26.34
N VAL A 335 8.51 -4.33 25.15
CA VAL A 335 7.12 -4.76 24.91
C VAL A 335 6.80 -6.07 25.61
N LEU A 336 7.75 -7.01 25.69
CA LEU A 336 7.54 -8.29 26.37
C LEU A 336 7.52 -8.16 27.89
N SER A 337 8.37 -7.31 28.47
CA SER A 337 8.52 -7.15 29.93
C SER A 337 7.55 -6.17 30.56
N ASP A 338 7.06 -5.16 29.81
CA ASP A 338 6.16 -4.12 30.31
C ASP A 338 4.73 -4.36 29.82
N GLU A 339 3.93 -5.02 30.65
CA GLU A 339 2.55 -5.35 30.32
C GLU A 339 1.66 -4.12 30.18
N THR A 340 1.84 -3.11 31.03
CA THR A 340 1.07 -1.87 30.99
C THR A 340 1.31 -1.14 29.67
N PHE A 341 2.58 -1.00 29.30
CA PHE A 341 2.98 -0.39 28.03
C PHE A 341 2.43 -1.18 26.82
N ARG A 342 2.55 -2.50 26.84
CA ARG A 342 2.01 -3.38 25.80
C ARG A 342 0.51 -3.21 25.64
N ASN A 343 -0.25 -3.24 26.74
CA ASN A 343 -1.71 -3.09 26.71
C ASN A 343 -2.13 -1.70 26.19
N GLN A 344 -1.37 -0.66 26.53
CA GLN A 344 -1.62 0.69 25.99
C GLN A 344 -1.39 0.73 24.46
N MET A 345 -0.32 0.10 23.97
CA MET A 345 -0.06 0.00 22.52
C MET A 345 -1.22 -0.72 21.79
N ILE A 346 -1.70 -1.83 22.33
CA ILE A 346 -2.84 -2.60 21.77
C ILE A 346 -4.09 -1.71 21.72
N LYS A 347 -4.43 -1.05 22.83
CA LYS A 347 -5.59 -0.15 22.92
C LYS A 347 -5.52 0.98 21.89
N ASN A 348 -4.35 1.61 21.76
CA ASN A 348 -4.12 2.67 20.79
C ASN A 348 -4.21 2.15 19.34
N GLY A 349 -3.67 0.96 19.08
CA GLY A 349 -3.74 0.29 17.77
C GLY A 349 -5.19 0.03 17.34
N LEU A 350 -5.95 -0.63 18.20
CA LEU A 350 -7.36 -0.95 17.94
C LEU A 350 -8.22 0.31 17.75
N LYS A 351 -7.97 1.37 18.51
CA LYS A 351 -8.63 2.66 18.30
C LYS A 351 -8.27 3.26 16.95
N THR A 352 -6.98 3.32 16.64
CA THR A 352 -6.49 3.96 15.41
C THR A 352 -7.02 3.26 14.16
N VAL A 353 -7.05 1.92 14.12
CA VAL A 353 -7.56 1.19 12.95
C VAL A 353 -9.07 1.34 12.76
N LYS A 354 -9.84 1.57 13.84
CA LYS A 354 -11.27 1.93 13.73
C LYS A 354 -11.46 3.27 13.05
N ASP A 355 -10.63 4.28 13.40
CA ASP A 355 -10.69 5.63 12.82
C ASP A 355 -10.35 5.67 11.32
N ILE A 356 -9.70 4.62 10.80
CA ILE A 356 -9.32 4.46 9.40
C ILE A 356 -9.88 3.17 8.79
N SER A 357 -10.96 2.65 9.33
CA SER A 357 -11.60 1.42 8.81
C SER A 357 -11.94 1.54 7.33
N GLY A 358 -11.90 0.41 6.64
CA GLY A 358 -12.24 0.36 5.21
C GLY A 358 -13.62 0.96 4.93
N ASP A 359 -14.57 0.72 5.81
CA ASP A 359 -15.93 1.24 5.70
C ASP A 359 -16.01 2.77 5.73
N LEU A 360 -15.29 3.40 6.68
CA LEU A 360 -15.18 4.87 6.76
C LEU A 360 -14.44 5.47 5.58
N MET A 361 -13.38 4.82 5.11
CA MET A 361 -12.61 5.31 3.95
C MET A 361 -13.41 5.17 2.66
N GLU A 362 -14.21 4.12 2.51
CA GLU A 362 -15.13 3.99 1.39
C GLU A 362 -16.19 5.09 1.39
N GLU A 363 -16.76 5.45 2.55
CA GLU A 363 -17.74 6.53 2.64
C GLU A 363 -17.12 7.87 2.23
N LYS A 364 -15.95 8.22 2.74
CA LYS A 364 -15.22 9.43 2.34
C LYS A 364 -14.92 9.48 0.83
N GLU A 365 -14.55 8.34 0.25
CA GLU A 365 -14.27 8.27 -1.19
C GLU A 365 -15.55 8.43 -2.02
N LYS A 366 -16.65 7.83 -1.59
CA LYS A 366 -17.98 7.99 -2.20
C LYS A 366 -18.46 9.45 -2.13
N GLU A 367 -18.36 10.09 -0.95
CA GLU A 367 -18.71 11.51 -0.77
C GLU A 367 -17.90 12.41 -1.70
N LEU A 368 -16.60 12.13 -1.85
CA LEU A 368 -15.74 12.85 -2.78
C LEU A 368 -16.23 12.71 -4.23
N TYR A 369 -16.56 11.48 -4.69
CA TYR A 369 -17.08 11.27 -6.03
C TYR A 369 -18.41 12.00 -6.25
N LEU A 370 -19.35 11.90 -5.32
CA LEU A 370 -20.64 12.62 -5.42
C LEU A 370 -20.41 14.14 -5.54
N LYS A 371 -19.53 14.69 -4.72
CA LYS A 371 -19.20 16.13 -4.73
C LYS A 371 -18.60 16.61 -6.05
N ILE A 372 -17.75 15.81 -6.70
CA ILE A 372 -17.12 16.24 -7.96
C ILE A 372 -18.04 15.99 -9.16
N ILE A 373 -18.83 14.93 -9.16
CA ILE A 373 -19.81 14.65 -10.22
C ILE A 373 -20.93 15.72 -10.23
N SER A 374 -21.40 16.17 -9.05
CA SER A 374 -22.46 17.18 -8.95
C SER A 374 -22.00 18.60 -9.34
N LYS A 375 -20.71 18.86 -9.53
CA LYS A 375 -20.18 20.16 -9.93
C LYS A 375 -20.04 20.34 -11.45
N ASN A 376 -20.11 19.25 -12.19
CA ASN A 376 -20.04 19.18 -13.64
C ASN A 376 -21.43 18.89 -14.24
#